data_3d742c6460e6fb4330756293b097748b
#
_entry.id   3d742c6460e6fb4330756293b097748b
#
_cell.length_a   1.000
_cell.length_b   1.000
_cell.length_c   1.000
_cell.angle_alpha   90.00
_cell.angle_beta   90.00
_cell.angle_gamma   90.00
#
_symmetry.space_group_name_H-M   'P 1'
#
loop_
_entity.id
_entity.type
_entity.pdbx_description
1 polymer ?
#
loop_
_entity_poly.entity_id
_entity_poly.type
_entity_poly.pdbx_seq_one_letter_code
_entity_poly.pdbx_strand_id
1 'polypeptide(L)'
;MPPINLKTILTIILKSFFFVSTPFASTNEDCQNSSFYVRNINVDLTKASINEARFQAENKAKLLGIGRLINRLILDNNNVKFKKNEISTLVDYLKINNEANSDKRYLANFDICFNRNLVINFFRKNKLKYSETYREPISILPIFKGPRGFVMWDEKDEWYKKWKKNLKLVDGLVKLKLAQGNFQLNRILSANLLLNSNKNLINKLIKNEKTNSLLLVIAEPILQTNGKTYL
;
A
#
# COMPACT_ATOMS: atom_id res chain seq x y z
N MET A 1 36.68 24.81 -56.87
CA MET A 1 35.48 24.47 -56.06
C MET A 1 34.42 23.93 -57.00
N PRO A 2 33.99 22.68 -56.88
CA PRO A 2 32.93 22.14 -57.73
C PRO A 2 31.58 22.74 -57.31
N PRO A 3 30.65 23.01 -58.24
CA PRO A 3 29.36 23.60 -57.94
C PRO A 3 28.48 22.59 -57.20
N ILE A 4 27.98 23.02 -56.05
CA ILE A 4 27.05 22.23 -55.23
C ILE A 4 25.72 22.16 -55.96
N ASN A 5 25.32 20.93 -56.35
CA ASN A 5 24.14 20.67 -57.15
C ASN A 5 22.87 20.93 -56.32
N LEU A 6 22.00 21.82 -56.77
CA LEU A 6 20.77 22.24 -56.11
C LEU A 6 19.86 21.07 -55.72
N LYS A 7 19.89 19.93 -56.45
CA LYS A 7 19.17 18.68 -56.17
C LYS A 7 19.66 18.00 -54.89
N THR A 8 20.96 18.10 -54.55
CA THR A 8 21.54 17.50 -53.34
C THR A 8 21.15 18.26 -52.08
N ILE A 9 21.02 19.59 -52.16
CA ILE A 9 20.54 20.41 -51.05
C ILE A 9 19.07 20.14 -50.75
N LEU A 10 18.23 19.96 -51.78
CA LEU A 10 16.80 19.67 -51.62
C LEU A 10 16.56 18.30 -50.98
N THR A 11 17.41 17.30 -51.25
CA THR A 11 17.29 15.94 -50.69
C THR A 11 17.73 15.91 -49.21
N ILE A 12 18.66 16.79 -48.81
CA ILE A 12 19.10 16.90 -47.38
C ILE A 12 18.03 17.62 -46.55
N ILE A 13 17.39 18.65 -47.10
CA ILE A 13 16.32 19.39 -46.41
C ILE A 13 15.06 18.50 -46.24
N LEU A 14 14.75 17.60 -47.21
CA LEU A 14 13.58 16.72 -47.08
C LEU A 14 13.78 15.57 -46.09
N LYS A 15 15.03 15.18 -45.77
CA LYS A 15 15.32 14.13 -44.76
C LYS A 15 15.37 14.67 -43.33
N SER A 16 15.46 15.96 -43.10
CA SER A 16 15.52 16.56 -41.76
C SER A 16 14.14 16.89 -41.16
N PHE A 17 13.05 16.72 -41.89
CA PHE A 17 11.68 17.05 -41.42
C PHE A 17 10.88 15.90 -40.87
N PHE A 18 11.45 14.65 -40.79
CA PHE A 18 10.81 13.52 -40.14
C PHE A 18 11.40 13.18 -38.76
N PHE A 19 11.68 14.18 -37.91
CA PHE A 19 11.68 13.93 -36.50
C PHE A 19 10.22 13.98 -36.02
N VAL A 20 9.53 12.88 -36.23
CA VAL A 20 8.27 12.60 -35.54
C VAL A 20 8.61 12.54 -34.05
N SER A 21 8.32 13.62 -33.34
CA SER A 21 8.24 13.58 -31.89
C SER A 21 7.11 12.60 -31.56
N THR A 22 7.49 11.36 -31.28
CA THR A 22 6.57 10.42 -30.65
C THR A 22 6.09 11.07 -29.35
N PRO A 23 4.80 11.31 -29.15
CA PRO A 23 4.32 11.72 -27.86
C PRO A 23 4.78 10.63 -26.88
N PHE A 24 5.55 11.02 -25.85
CA PHE A 24 5.76 10.16 -24.71
C PHE A 24 4.38 9.90 -24.12
N ALA A 25 3.74 8.84 -24.58
CA ALA A 25 2.63 8.25 -23.86
C ALA A 25 3.24 7.77 -22.54
N SER A 26 2.97 8.48 -21.47
CA SER A 26 3.24 8.04 -20.10
C SER A 26 2.59 6.67 -19.98
N THR A 27 3.42 5.63 -19.95
CA THR A 27 2.94 4.26 -19.94
C THR A 27 2.27 4.00 -18.60
N ASN A 28 1.13 3.33 -18.62
CA ASN A 28 0.37 2.91 -17.42
C ASN A 28 1.22 2.10 -16.41
N GLU A 29 2.41 1.64 -16.81
CA GLU A 29 3.38 0.93 -15.96
C GLU A 29 3.98 1.81 -14.84
N ASP A 30 4.20 3.10 -15.09
CA ASP A 30 4.81 3.99 -14.08
C ASP A 30 3.94 4.17 -12.84
N CYS A 31 2.61 4.19 -13.01
CA CYS A 31 1.72 4.32 -11.87
C CYS A 31 1.67 3.07 -10.99
N GLN A 32 1.71 1.88 -11.58
CA GLN A 32 1.55 0.60 -10.86
C GLN A 32 2.63 0.36 -9.81
N ASN A 33 3.82 0.95 -10.00
CA ASN A 33 4.94 0.87 -9.08
C ASN A 33 5.04 2.06 -8.12
N SER A 34 4.14 3.03 -8.26
CA SER A 34 4.13 4.24 -7.45
C SER A 34 3.35 4.06 -6.14
N SER A 35 3.65 4.93 -5.16
CA SER A 35 2.88 5.02 -3.91
C SER A 35 1.46 5.59 -4.12
N PHE A 36 1.15 6.07 -5.32
CA PHE A 36 -0.15 6.62 -5.72
C PHE A 36 -1.09 5.58 -6.35
N TYR A 37 -0.64 4.34 -6.47
CA TYR A 37 -1.46 3.23 -6.97
C TYR A 37 -2.09 2.44 -5.83
N VAL A 38 -3.41 2.40 -5.78
CA VAL A 38 -4.18 1.67 -4.76
C VAL A 38 -4.84 0.46 -5.38
N ARG A 39 -4.53 -0.71 -4.87
CA ARG A 39 -4.96 -2.01 -5.40
C ARG A 39 -6.07 -2.64 -4.59
N ASN A 40 -6.78 -3.58 -5.23
CA ASN A 40 -7.69 -4.51 -4.57
C ASN A 40 -8.79 -3.82 -3.75
N ILE A 41 -9.48 -2.86 -4.35
CA ILE A 41 -10.64 -2.21 -3.74
C ILE A 41 -11.88 -3.02 -4.14
N ASN A 42 -12.40 -3.82 -3.22
CA ASN A 42 -13.60 -4.60 -3.44
C ASN A 42 -14.83 -3.76 -3.13
N VAL A 43 -15.77 -3.74 -4.06
CA VAL A 43 -17.07 -3.09 -3.91
C VAL A 43 -18.16 -4.05 -4.30
N ASP A 44 -19.16 -4.17 -3.44
CA ASP A 44 -20.38 -4.94 -3.67
C ASP A 44 -21.57 -4.02 -3.37
N LEU A 45 -22.41 -3.80 -4.37
CA LEU A 45 -23.58 -2.90 -4.27
C LEU A 45 -24.79 -3.47 -5.00
N THR A 46 -25.94 -3.29 -4.38
CA THR A 46 -27.26 -3.53 -4.99
C THR A 46 -28.00 -2.21 -5.08
N LYS A 47 -28.57 -1.88 -6.26
CA LYS A 47 -29.32 -0.66 -6.55
C LYS A 47 -30.60 -0.97 -7.33
N ALA A 48 -31.32 0.06 -7.74
CA ALA A 48 -32.54 -0.09 -8.53
C ALA A 48 -32.27 -0.74 -9.90
N SER A 49 -31.12 -0.46 -10.50
CA SER A 49 -30.66 -1.04 -11.77
C SER A 49 -29.17 -1.35 -11.73
N ILE A 50 -28.71 -2.21 -12.65
CA ILE A 50 -27.30 -2.56 -12.81
C ILE A 50 -26.45 -1.34 -13.18
N ASN A 51 -26.95 -0.45 -14.04
CA ASN A 51 -26.21 0.75 -14.43
C ASN A 51 -25.98 1.69 -13.25
N GLU A 52 -26.98 1.85 -12.41
CA GLU A 52 -26.86 2.64 -11.18
C GLU A 52 -25.91 1.96 -10.18
N ALA A 53 -26.01 0.65 -10.02
CA ALA A 53 -25.11 -0.11 -9.15
C ALA A 53 -23.65 0.03 -9.58
N ARG A 54 -23.34 -0.08 -10.88
CA ARG A 54 -22.01 0.10 -11.45
C ARG A 54 -21.47 1.52 -11.20
N PHE A 55 -22.26 2.54 -11.57
CA PHE A 55 -21.87 3.95 -11.36
C PHE A 55 -21.57 4.26 -9.89
N GLN A 56 -22.44 3.80 -8.99
CA GLN A 56 -22.23 3.99 -7.54
C GLN A 56 -21.05 3.18 -7.01
N ALA A 57 -20.76 1.99 -7.59
CA ALA A 57 -19.61 1.17 -7.22
C ALA A 57 -18.29 1.86 -7.59
N GLU A 58 -18.16 2.43 -8.78
CA GLU A 58 -17.00 3.20 -9.20
C GLU A 58 -16.77 4.42 -8.28
N ASN A 59 -17.83 5.17 -7.96
CA ASN A 59 -17.74 6.30 -7.03
C ASN A 59 -17.31 5.86 -5.62
N LYS A 60 -17.86 4.75 -5.13
CA LYS A 60 -17.47 4.15 -3.84
C LYS A 60 -16.02 3.66 -3.87
N ALA A 61 -15.58 3.06 -4.97
CA ALA A 61 -14.18 2.64 -5.14
C ALA A 61 -13.22 3.84 -5.06
N LYS A 62 -13.51 4.95 -5.75
CA LYS A 62 -12.72 6.19 -5.67
C LYS A 62 -12.64 6.74 -4.25
N LEU A 63 -13.76 6.74 -3.52
CA LEU A 63 -13.80 7.20 -2.12
C LEU A 63 -12.97 6.29 -1.19
N LEU A 64 -13.09 4.98 -1.33
CA LEU A 64 -12.27 4.02 -0.57
C LEU A 64 -10.80 4.12 -0.95
N GLY A 65 -10.51 4.30 -2.24
CA GLY A 65 -9.16 4.44 -2.77
C GLY A 65 -8.45 5.67 -2.22
N ILE A 66 -9.08 6.84 -2.25
CA ILE A 66 -8.47 8.06 -1.70
C ILE A 66 -8.26 7.93 -0.19
N GLY A 67 -9.17 7.30 0.54
CA GLY A 67 -8.99 7.01 1.96
C GLY A 67 -7.76 6.16 2.24
N ARG A 68 -7.54 5.07 1.46
CA ARG A 68 -6.33 4.24 1.58
C ARG A 68 -5.06 5.01 1.20
N LEU A 69 -5.12 5.82 0.15
CA LEU A 69 -4.00 6.65 -0.28
C LEU A 69 -3.57 7.62 0.83
N ILE A 70 -4.53 8.29 1.46
CA ILE A 70 -4.25 9.22 2.56
C ILE A 70 -3.64 8.52 3.76
N ASN A 71 -4.20 7.38 4.17
CA ASN A 71 -3.65 6.57 5.25
C ASN A 71 -2.22 6.10 4.96
N ARG A 72 -1.88 5.91 3.68
CA ARG A 72 -0.52 5.54 3.25
C ARG A 72 0.45 6.71 3.29
N LEU A 73 0.03 7.88 2.83
CA LEU A 73 0.92 9.01 2.55
C LEU A 73 0.98 10.05 3.68
N ILE A 74 -0.07 10.17 4.50
CA ILE A 74 -0.20 11.22 5.52
C ILE A 74 -0.09 10.59 6.91
N LEU A 75 0.77 11.16 7.75
CA LEU A 75 1.01 10.67 9.10
C LEU A 75 -0.17 10.98 10.04
N ASP A 76 -0.72 12.20 9.93
CA ASP A 76 -1.88 12.64 10.71
C ASP A 76 -3.03 13.00 9.77
N ASN A 77 -3.98 12.07 9.61
CA ASN A 77 -5.06 12.15 8.64
C ASN A 77 -6.42 12.56 9.24
N ASN A 78 -6.47 12.87 10.54
CA ASN A 78 -7.72 13.06 11.27
C ASN A 78 -8.60 14.20 10.72
N ASN A 79 -8.03 15.13 9.97
CA ASN A 79 -8.71 16.34 9.48
C ASN A 79 -8.83 16.43 7.96
N VAL A 80 -8.48 15.38 7.21
CA VAL A 80 -8.53 15.44 5.74
C VAL A 80 -9.93 15.15 5.25
N LYS A 81 -10.59 16.17 4.70
CA LYS A 81 -11.93 16.07 4.11
C LYS A 81 -11.88 16.35 2.62
N PHE A 82 -12.54 15.51 1.83
CA PHE A 82 -12.68 15.69 0.39
C PHE A 82 -14.15 15.90 0.01
N LYS A 83 -14.37 16.76 -0.96
CA LYS A 83 -15.64 16.80 -1.68
C LYS A 83 -15.63 15.71 -2.76
N LYS A 84 -16.79 15.08 -3.02
CA LYS A 84 -16.88 14.02 -4.05
C LYS A 84 -16.30 14.42 -5.40
N ASN A 85 -16.57 15.64 -5.84
CA ASN A 85 -16.08 16.15 -7.12
C ASN A 85 -14.56 16.28 -7.15
N GLU A 86 -13.93 16.63 -6.03
CA GLU A 86 -12.46 16.74 -5.94
C GLU A 86 -11.79 15.38 -6.09
N ILE A 87 -12.39 14.31 -5.54
CA ILE A 87 -11.80 12.96 -5.63
C ILE A 87 -11.67 12.51 -7.09
N SER A 88 -12.71 12.75 -7.90
CA SER A 88 -12.72 12.32 -9.30
C SER A 88 -11.64 13.02 -10.13
N THR A 89 -11.31 14.29 -9.81
CA THR A 89 -10.23 15.02 -10.50
C THR A 89 -8.83 14.54 -10.12
N LEU A 90 -8.68 13.87 -8.97
CA LEU A 90 -7.41 13.31 -8.53
C LEU A 90 -7.07 11.94 -9.15
N VAL A 91 -8.04 11.30 -9.82
CA VAL A 91 -7.86 9.98 -10.42
C VAL A 91 -7.40 10.11 -11.85
N ASP A 92 -6.26 9.49 -12.19
CA ASP A 92 -5.79 9.37 -13.57
C ASP A 92 -6.57 8.28 -14.31
N TYR A 93 -6.62 7.08 -13.72
CA TYR A 93 -7.44 6.00 -14.26
C TYR A 93 -7.91 5.03 -13.17
N LEU A 94 -8.97 4.31 -13.50
CA LEU A 94 -9.54 3.23 -12.71
C LEU A 94 -9.55 1.96 -13.58
N LYS A 95 -8.98 0.88 -13.04
CA LYS A 95 -8.97 -0.43 -13.68
C LYS A 95 -9.92 -1.37 -12.94
N ILE A 96 -10.78 -2.03 -13.69
CA ILE A 96 -11.64 -3.10 -13.17
C ILE A 96 -10.94 -4.42 -13.44
N ASN A 97 -10.57 -5.16 -12.39
CA ASN A 97 -9.86 -6.43 -12.51
C ASN A 97 -10.82 -7.60 -12.68
N ASN A 98 -11.83 -7.65 -11.81
CA ASN A 98 -12.86 -8.69 -11.82
C ASN A 98 -14.21 -8.03 -11.59
N GLU A 99 -15.19 -8.36 -12.41
CA GLU A 99 -16.57 -7.90 -12.18
C GLU A 99 -17.55 -9.08 -12.35
N ALA A 100 -18.58 -9.04 -11.53
CA ALA A 100 -19.75 -9.91 -11.65
C ALA A 100 -21.00 -9.07 -11.41
N ASN A 101 -22.04 -9.34 -12.16
CA ASN A 101 -23.28 -8.59 -12.07
C ASN A 101 -24.52 -9.49 -12.19
N SER A 102 -25.63 -8.99 -11.69
CA SER A 102 -26.97 -9.45 -11.97
C SER A 102 -27.83 -8.21 -12.21
N ASP A 103 -29.15 -8.36 -12.38
CA ASP A 103 -30.06 -7.25 -12.76
C ASP A 103 -29.92 -5.99 -11.88
N LYS A 104 -29.57 -6.16 -10.62
CA LYS A 104 -29.52 -5.08 -9.60
C LYS A 104 -28.24 -5.04 -8.79
N ARG A 105 -27.42 -6.12 -8.81
CA ARG A 105 -26.20 -6.23 -7.99
C ARG A 105 -24.97 -6.15 -8.85
N TYR A 106 -23.99 -5.36 -8.42
CA TYR A 106 -22.70 -5.22 -9.05
C TYR A 106 -21.60 -5.48 -8.02
N LEU A 107 -20.76 -6.46 -8.30
CA LEU A 107 -19.57 -6.81 -7.52
C LEU A 107 -18.35 -6.58 -8.40
N ALA A 108 -17.38 -5.82 -7.92
CA ALA A 108 -16.14 -5.61 -8.67
C ALA A 108 -14.94 -5.37 -7.77
N ASN A 109 -13.75 -5.69 -8.30
CA ASN A 109 -12.47 -5.36 -7.73
C ASN A 109 -11.80 -4.28 -8.58
N PHE A 110 -11.40 -3.19 -7.95
CA PHE A 110 -10.82 -2.02 -8.60
C PHE A 110 -9.38 -1.79 -8.17
N ASP A 111 -8.56 -1.36 -9.15
CA ASP A 111 -7.29 -0.70 -8.90
C ASP A 111 -7.40 0.74 -9.38
N ILE A 112 -6.84 1.68 -8.62
CA ILE A 112 -6.94 3.10 -8.91
C ILE A 112 -5.56 3.74 -8.93
N CYS A 113 -5.26 4.41 -10.03
CA CYS A 113 -4.13 5.31 -10.15
C CYS A 113 -4.56 6.74 -9.84
N PHE A 114 -3.91 7.36 -8.86
CA PHE A 114 -4.11 8.76 -8.55
C PHE A 114 -3.00 9.61 -9.19
N ASN A 115 -3.39 10.76 -9.73
CA ASN A 115 -2.45 11.73 -10.29
C ASN A 115 -1.57 12.31 -9.20
N ARG A 116 -0.28 11.93 -9.23
CA ARG A 116 0.70 12.35 -8.23
C ARG A 116 0.74 13.86 -8.05
N ASN A 117 0.80 14.61 -9.16
CA ASN A 117 0.94 16.06 -9.11
C ASN A 117 -0.28 16.74 -8.51
N LEU A 118 -1.47 16.29 -8.87
CA LEU A 118 -2.73 16.83 -8.34
C LEU A 118 -2.90 16.50 -6.85
N VAL A 119 -2.56 15.27 -6.45
CA VAL A 119 -2.60 14.86 -5.03
C VAL A 119 -1.59 15.67 -4.20
N ILE A 120 -0.36 15.80 -4.65
CA ILE A 120 0.66 16.59 -3.94
C ILE A 120 0.27 18.07 -3.85
N ASN A 121 -0.27 18.64 -4.92
CA ASN A 121 -0.76 20.02 -4.90
C ASN A 121 -1.91 20.20 -3.90
N PHE A 122 -2.82 19.21 -3.82
CA PHE A 122 -3.86 19.19 -2.80
C PHE A 122 -3.27 19.16 -1.38
N PHE A 123 -2.27 18.30 -1.13
CA PHE A 123 -1.60 18.24 0.19
C PHE A 123 -0.93 19.55 0.56
N ARG A 124 -0.19 20.16 -0.36
CA ARG A 124 0.49 21.45 -0.15
C ARG A 124 -0.51 22.57 0.14
N LYS A 125 -1.58 22.67 -0.65
CA LYS A 125 -2.66 23.66 -0.46
C LYS A 125 -3.30 23.56 0.92
N ASN A 126 -3.45 22.33 1.42
CA ASN A 126 -4.05 22.05 2.73
C ASN A 126 -3.00 21.94 3.86
N LYS A 127 -1.73 22.28 3.61
CA LYS A 127 -0.62 22.25 4.58
C LYS A 127 -0.46 20.88 5.26
N LEU A 128 -0.75 19.80 4.55
CA LEU A 128 -0.64 18.44 5.05
C LEU A 128 0.80 17.94 4.95
N LYS A 129 1.30 17.31 6.02
CA LYS A 129 2.61 16.64 6.02
C LYS A 129 2.47 15.26 5.43
N TYR A 130 3.24 14.94 4.40
CA TYR A 130 3.16 13.67 3.68
C TYR A 130 4.54 13.10 3.38
N SER A 131 4.57 11.81 3.10
CA SER A 131 5.70 11.09 2.52
C SER A 131 5.20 10.24 1.35
N GLU A 132 6.02 10.05 0.32
CA GLU A 132 5.68 9.23 -0.84
C GLU A 132 6.73 8.13 -1.12
N THR A 133 7.80 8.11 -0.33
CA THR A 133 8.93 7.21 -0.55
C THR A 133 8.75 5.92 0.22
N TYR A 134 8.75 4.80 -0.49
CA TYR A 134 8.82 3.48 0.15
C TYR A 134 10.11 3.32 0.96
N ARG A 135 9.98 2.68 2.09
CA ARG A 135 11.10 2.37 2.99
C ARG A 135 11.36 0.87 3.02
N GLU A 136 12.55 0.52 3.52
CA GLU A 136 12.94 -0.86 3.73
C GLU A 136 11.93 -1.61 4.61
N PRO A 137 11.72 -2.91 4.35
CA PRO A 137 10.80 -3.71 5.12
C PRO A 137 11.21 -3.80 6.59
N ILE A 138 10.22 -3.86 7.47
CA ILE A 138 10.41 -4.10 8.90
C ILE A 138 9.81 -5.46 9.26
N SER A 139 10.57 -6.27 10.01
CA SER A 139 10.04 -7.49 10.61
C SER A 139 9.28 -7.18 11.89
N ILE A 140 8.11 -7.77 12.05
CA ILE A 140 7.29 -7.67 13.25
C ILE A 140 7.30 -9.02 13.95
N LEU A 141 7.67 -9.02 15.23
CA LEU A 141 7.57 -10.18 16.08
C LEU A 141 6.52 -9.94 17.18
N PRO A 142 5.32 -10.51 17.02
CA PRO A 142 4.31 -10.51 18.06
C PRO A 142 4.76 -11.37 19.24
N ILE A 143 4.67 -10.83 20.45
CA ILE A 143 4.96 -11.51 21.70
C ILE A 143 3.71 -11.39 22.58
N PHE A 144 3.23 -12.51 23.08
CA PHE A 144 2.13 -12.53 24.04
C PHE A 144 2.66 -12.82 25.44
N LYS A 145 2.33 -11.98 26.42
CA LYS A 145 2.66 -12.19 27.83
C LYS A 145 1.48 -12.84 28.53
N GLY A 146 1.49 -14.16 28.60
CA GLY A 146 0.46 -14.92 29.30
C GLY A 146 0.84 -15.22 30.77
N PRO A 147 -0.06 -15.89 31.51
CA PRO A 147 0.18 -16.25 32.93
C PRO A 147 1.41 -17.13 33.15
N ARG A 148 1.81 -17.91 32.14
CA ARG A 148 2.99 -18.82 32.21
C ARG A 148 4.24 -18.22 31.59
N GLY A 149 4.23 -16.92 31.26
CA GLY A 149 5.35 -16.22 30.63
C GLY A 149 5.08 -15.77 29.21
N PHE A 150 6.16 -15.40 28.53
CA PHE A 150 6.08 -14.89 27.18
C PHE A 150 6.01 -16.02 26.13
N VAL A 151 5.11 -15.85 25.17
CA VAL A 151 4.92 -16.75 24.03
C VAL A 151 5.23 -15.99 22.74
N MET A 152 5.97 -16.61 21.84
CA MET A 152 6.24 -16.10 20.49
C MET A 152 6.23 -17.26 19.49
N TRP A 153 5.89 -16.97 18.22
CA TRP A 153 5.80 -17.94 17.12
C TRP A 153 4.82 -19.10 17.35
N ASP A 154 3.90 -18.97 18.27
CA ASP A 154 2.89 -19.99 18.50
C ASP A 154 1.67 -19.77 17.58
N GLU A 155 1.48 -20.66 16.62
CA GLU A 155 0.33 -20.59 15.71
C GLU A 155 -1.01 -20.88 16.42
N LYS A 156 -1.00 -21.36 17.66
CA LYS A 156 -2.19 -21.51 18.49
C LYS A 156 -2.55 -20.21 19.22
N ASP A 157 -1.59 -19.32 19.38
CA ASP A 157 -1.80 -18.03 20.06
C ASP A 157 -2.63 -17.08 19.19
N GLU A 158 -3.71 -16.55 19.78
CA GLU A 158 -4.64 -15.64 19.08
C GLU A 158 -4.00 -14.30 18.70
N TRP A 159 -3.03 -13.80 19.46
CA TRP A 159 -2.28 -12.59 19.15
C TRP A 159 -1.47 -12.76 17.88
N TYR A 160 -0.72 -13.86 17.79
CA TYR A 160 0.05 -14.20 16.59
C TYR A 160 -0.85 -14.40 15.37
N LYS A 161 -1.97 -15.12 15.52
CA LYS A 161 -2.96 -15.32 14.44
C LYS A 161 -3.54 -14.00 13.92
N LYS A 162 -3.90 -13.08 14.83
CA LYS A 162 -4.40 -11.76 14.45
C LYS A 162 -3.39 -10.99 13.63
N TRP A 163 -2.11 -11.00 14.00
CA TRP A 163 -1.05 -10.40 13.21
C TRP A 163 -0.93 -11.06 11.83
N LYS A 164 -0.86 -12.40 11.77
CA LYS A 164 -0.76 -13.17 10.52
C LYS A 164 -1.91 -12.86 9.55
N LYS A 165 -3.12 -12.69 10.08
CA LYS A 165 -4.32 -12.35 9.29
C LYS A 165 -4.32 -10.90 8.81
N ASN A 166 -4.05 -9.97 9.71
CA ASN A 166 -4.28 -8.55 9.47
C ASN A 166 -3.08 -7.85 8.79
N LEU A 167 -1.89 -8.40 8.88
CA LEU A 167 -0.69 -7.81 8.28
C LEU A 167 -0.83 -7.60 6.76
N LYS A 168 -1.58 -8.48 6.09
CA LYS A 168 -1.88 -8.37 4.65
C LYS A 168 -2.75 -7.17 4.30
N LEU A 169 -3.44 -6.59 5.29
CA LEU A 169 -4.33 -5.43 5.11
C LEU A 169 -3.58 -4.10 5.29
N VAL A 170 -2.35 -4.14 5.79
CA VAL A 170 -1.54 -2.93 5.97
C VAL A 170 -0.97 -2.49 4.63
N ASP A 171 -1.45 -1.36 4.17
CA ASP A 171 -1.08 -0.76 2.88
C ASP A 171 -0.32 0.56 3.13
N GLY A 172 0.90 0.44 3.65
CA GLY A 172 1.76 1.57 4.01
C GLY A 172 3.00 1.70 3.14
N LEU A 173 3.75 2.80 3.33
CA LEU A 173 5.05 3.03 2.70
C LEU A 173 6.16 2.13 3.28
N VAL A 174 5.90 1.50 4.41
CA VAL A 174 6.78 0.50 5.02
C VAL A 174 6.13 -0.87 4.89
N LYS A 175 6.79 -1.78 4.22
CA LYS A 175 6.31 -3.17 4.13
C LYS A 175 6.59 -3.87 5.45
N LEU A 176 5.53 -4.33 6.09
CA LEU A 176 5.62 -5.10 7.31
C LEU A 176 5.67 -6.60 6.97
N LYS A 177 6.59 -7.33 7.58
CA LYS A 177 6.74 -8.78 7.47
C LYS A 177 6.58 -9.42 8.83
N LEU A 178 5.81 -10.49 8.92
CA LEU A 178 5.75 -11.28 10.15
C LEU A 178 7.04 -12.08 10.29
N ALA A 179 7.76 -11.87 11.39
CA ALA A 179 8.96 -12.65 11.69
C ALA A 179 8.59 -14.11 11.90
N GLN A 180 9.29 -14.99 11.18
CA GLN A 180 9.03 -16.42 11.23
C GLN A 180 10.11 -17.12 12.06
N GLY A 181 9.68 -17.86 13.08
CA GLY A 181 10.55 -18.76 13.81
C GLY A 181 10.97 -19.94 12.91
N ASN A 182 12.18 -20.41 13.09
CA ASN A 182 12.62 -21.69 12.57
C ASN A 182 13.15 -22.55 13.72
N PHE A 183 13.34 -23.84 13.47
CA PHE A 183 13.79 -24.77 14.50
C PHE A 183 15.08 -24.34 15.23
N GLN A 184 16.03 -23.79 14.50
CA GLN A 184 17.30 -23.31 15.07
C GLN A 184 17.09 -22.06 15.94
N LEU A 185 16.32 -21.09 15.45
CA LEU A 185 16.03 -19.87 16.18
C LEU A 185 15.21 -20.16 17.43
N ASN A 186 14.22 -21.04 17.36
CA ASN A 186 13.37 -21.40 18.50
C ASN A 186 14.16 -22.04 19.65
N ARG A 187 15.28 -22.69 19.36
CA ARG A 187 16.17 -23.26 20.40
C ARG A 187 17.02 -22.25 21.14
N ILE A 188 17.41 -21.18 20.48
CA ILE A 188 18.37 -20.19 21.02
C ILE A 188 17.72 -18.87 21.41
N LEU A 189 16.52 -18.59 20.92
CA LEU A 189 15.79 -17.36 21.19
C LEU A 189 14.62 -17.61 22.13
N SER A 190 14.62 -16.86 23.23
CA SER A 190 13.43 -16.69 24.07
C SER A 190 12.99 -15.25 24.03
N ALA A 191 11.72 -15.00 24.33
CA ALA A 191 11.20 -13.64 24.41
C ALA A 191 11.97 -12.80 25.44
N ASN A 192 12.33 -13.37 26.58
CA ASN A 192 13.14 -12.68 27.61
C ASN A 192 14.49 -12.22 27.09
N LEU A 193 15.20 -13.04 26.30
CA LEU A 193 16.49 -12.67 25.70
C LEU A 193 16.36 -11.51 24.70
N LEU A 194 15.27 -11.50 23.92
CA LEU A 194 15.00 -10.40 22.98
C LEU A 194 14.63 -9.11 23.72
N LEU A 195 13.80 -9.21 24.73
CA LEU A 195 13.36 -8.07 25.55
C LEU A 195 14.52 -7.45 26.35
N ASN A 196 15.49 -8.26 26.76
CA ASN A 196 16.73 -7.79 27.40
C ASN A 196 17.74 -7.22 26.41
N SER A 197 17.31 -6.91 25.18
CA SER A 197 18.12 -6.22 24.16
C SER A 197 19.44 -6.91 23.82
N ASN A 198 19.45 -8.26 23.74
CA ASN A 198 20.61 -9.00 23.28
C ASN A 198 20.87 -8.73 21.80
N LYS A 199 21.75 -7.78 21.52
CA LYS A 199 22.06 -7.29 20.17
C LYS A 199 22.45 -8.42 19.20
N ASN A 200 23.21 -9.41 19.67
CA ASN A 200 23.66 -10.52 18.80
C ASN A 200 22.50 -11.39 18.33
N LEU A 201 21.56 -11.66 19.22
CA LEU A 201 20.37 -12.45 18.89
C LEU A 201 19.39 -11.66 18.02
N ILE A 202 19.19 -10.37 18.32
CA ILE A 202 18.39 -9.47 17.49
C ILE A 202 18.95 -9.40 16.07
N ASN A 203 20.27 -9.22 15.91
CA ASN A 203 20.92 -9.16 14.62
C ASN A 203 20.80 -10.50 13.85
N LYS A 204 20.88 -11.65 14.54
CA LYS A 204 20.64 -12.95 13.91
C LYS A 204 19.23 -13.06 13.37
N LEU A 205 18.23 -12.59 14.12
CA LEU A 205 16.84 -12.61 13.69
C LEU A 205 16.61 -11.67 12.50
N ILE A 206 17.09 -10.43 12.57
CA ILE A 206 17.01 -9.45 11.47
C ILE A 206 17.63 -10.02 10.18
N LYS A 207 18.82 -10.64 10.29
CA LYS A 207 19.50 -11.26 9.15
C LYS A 207 18.71 -12.43 8.57
N ASN A 208 18.11 -13.28 9.42
CA ASN A 208 17.28 -14.39 8.98
C ASN A 208 16.05 -13.89 8.21
N GLU A 209 15.41 -12.84 8.68
CA GLU A 209 14.22 -12.23 8.05
C GLU A 209 14.54 -11.40 6.80
N LYS A 210 15.82 -11.15 6.50
CA LYS A 210 16.26 -10.27 5.40
C LYS A 210 15.62 -8.90 5.47
N THR A 211 15.64 -8.28 6.65
CA THR A 211 15.15 -6.93 6.93
C THR A 211 16.22 -6.12 7.64
N ASN A 212 16.03 -4.81 7.76
CA ASN A 212 16.98 -3.93 8.43
C ASN A 212 16.54 -3.57 9.86
N SER A 213 15.31 -3.92 10.22
CA SER A 213 14.73 -3.56 11.50
C SER A 213 13.77 -4.63 12.01
N LEU A 214 13.67 -4.72 13.33
CA LEU A 214 12.76 -5.61 14.04
C LEU A 214 11.90 -4.80 15.00
N LEU A 215 10.60 -4.97 14.93
CA LEU A 215 9.63 -4.41 15.86
C LEU A 215 9.08 -5.54 16.74
N LEU A 216 9.31 -5.45 18.04
CA LEU A 216 8.71 -6.35 19.03
C LEU A 216 7.37 -5.74 19.48
N VAL A 217 6.28 -6.48 19.28
CA VAL A 217 4.93 -6.00 19.63
C VAL A 217 4.37 -6.90 20.72
N ILE A 218 4.33 -6.38 21.95
CA ILE A 218 3.94 -7.15 23.13
C ILE A 218 2.48 -6.87 23.45
N ALA A 219 1.70 -7.95 23.63
CA ALA A 219 0.38 -7.90 24.18
C ALA A 219 0.36 -8.55 25.56
N GLU A 220 -0.21 -7.86 26.52
CA GLU A 220 -0.47 -8.35 27.87
C GLU A 220 -1.96 -8.21 28.16
N PRO A 221 -2.67 -9.32 28.52
CA PRO A 221 -4.07 -9.23 28.85
C PRO A 221 -4.27 -8.48 30.15
N ILE A 222 -5.17 -7.51 30.15
CA ILE A 222 -5.57 -6.77 31.35
C ILE A 222 -6.93 -7.28 31.79
N LEU A 223 -7.00 -7.89 32.97
CA LEU A 223 -8.24 -8.29 33.60
C LEU A 223 -8.86 -7.08 34.32
N GLN A 224 -10.04 -6.69 33.88
CA GLN A 224 -10.79 -5.64 34.57
C GLN A 224 -11.62 -6.22 35.71
N THR A 225 -12.02 -5.35 36.64
CA THR A 225 -12.87 -5.68 37.80
C THR A 225 -14.23 -6.29 37.44
N ASN A 226 -14.68 -6.10 36.20
CA ASN A 226 -15.91 -6.70 35.64
C ASN A 226 -15.70 -8.11 35.06
N GLY A 227 -14.54 -8.72 35.24
CA GLY A 227 -14.19 -10.04 34.73
C GLY A 227 -13.91 -10.12 33.22
N LYS A 228 -13.94 -8.99 32.48
CA LYS A 228 -13.60 -8.96 31.06
C LYS A 228 -12.11 -8.77 30.86
N THR A 229 -11.56 -9.54 29.92
CA THR A 229 -10.17 -9.44 29.50
C THR A 229 -10.07 -8.60 28.22
N TYR A 230 -9.18 -7.62 28.21
CA TYR A 230 -8.85 -6.80 27.05
C TYR A 230 -7.39 -7.04 26.63
N LEU A 231 -7.16 -7.01 25.32
CA LEU A 231 -5.83 -7.08 24.70
C LEU A 231 -5.53 -5.74 24.05
#